data_f49ca39b7f2a4bfcfe67abe08b57c711
#
_entry.id   f49ca39b7f2a4bfcfe67abe08b57c711
#
_cell.length_a   1.000
_cell.length_b   1.000
_cell.length_c   1.000
_cell.angle_alpha   90.00
_cell.angle_beta   90.00
_cell.angle_gamma   90.00
#
_symmetry.space_group_name_H-M   'P 1'
#
loop_
_entity.id
_entity.type
_entity.pdbx_description
1 polymer ?
#
loop_
_entity_poly.entity_id
_entity_poly.type
_entity_poly.pdbx_seq_one_letter_code
_entity_poly.pdbx_strand_id
1 'polypeptide(L)'
;MTAQSHPDGIEAVLFDVNETLSDLSSMAQRFTKIGAPEEWSRLWFASVLRDGFALTATGVNPAFSEVAAGVLRTMLGELDTHADTDAALDRAVGTVMQGFSELPVHSDVPAGVRELRLRGLRLNTLSNGALSVAEDLLSRAGLREDFEQVLSVSDAPAWKPHPAAYAYGTQALGLPRSAVLLIAVHPWDIDGAARAGLRTGWLNRGDRRYPAHFRPADHSATSLPGLAAALG
;
A
#
# COMPACT_ATOMS: atom_id res chain seq x y z
N MET A 1 15.25 27.71 -12.53
CA MET A 1 14.21 26.90 -13.21
C MET A 1 12.92 27.13 -12.46
N THR A 2 11.98 27.84 -13.04
CA THR A 2 10.65 28.06 -12.46
C THR A 2 9.92 26.73 -12.46
N ALA A 3 9.56 26.23 -11.29
CA ALA A 3 8.70 25.05 -11.15
C ALA A 3 7.40 25.31 -11.93
N GLN A 4 7.10 24.48 -12.92
CA GLN A 4 5.80 24.49 -13.57
C GLN A 4 4.77 24.06 -12.52
N SER A 5 3.95 24.99 -12.07
CA SER A 5 2.83 24.64 -11.19
C SER A 5 1.81 23.84 -12.02
N HIS A 6 1.51 22.63 -11.56
CA HIS A 6 0.42 21.84 -12.13
C HIS A 6 -0.91 22.61 -12.04
N PRO A 7 -1.83 22.45 -13.00
CA PRO A 7 -3.14 23.12 -13.00
C PRO A 7 -3.90 22.92 -11.69
N ASP A 8 -3.77 21.75 -11.08
CA ASP A 8 -4.43 21.37 -9.80
C ASP A 8 -3.61 21.73 -8.54
N GLY A 9 -2.44 22.39 -8.70
CA GLY A 9 -1.55 22.74 -7.59
C GLY A 9 -0.89 21.54 -6.92
N ILE A 10 -0.88 20.36 -7.55
CA ILE A 10 -0.23 19.15 -7.05
C ILE A 10 1.27 19.23 -7.34
N GLU A 11 2.10 19.04 -6.31
CA GLU A 11 3.57 19.08 -6.42
C GLU A 11 4.20 17.71 -6.18
N ALA A 12 3.55 16.86 -5.37
CA ALA A 12 4.06 15.54 -5.03
C ALA A 12 2.96 14.47 -4.99
N VAL A 13 3.38 13.23 -5.24
CA VAL A 13 2.57 12.02 -5.07
C VAL A 13 3.09 11.24 -3.86
N LEU A 14 2.16 10.80 -3.01
CA LEU A 14 2.35 9.76 -2.03
C LEU A 14 1.66 8.50 -2.53
N PHE A 15 2.41 7.45 -2.82
CA PHE A 15 1.84 6.17 -3.20
C PHE A 15 1.61 5.29 -1.98
N ASP A 16 0.42 4.72 -1.85
CA ASP A 16 0.29 3.45 -1.15
C ASP A 16 1.11 2.37 -1.87
N VAL A 17 1.56 1.34 -1.16
CA VAL A 17 2.46 0.32 -1.72
C VAL A 17 1.73 -1.00 -1.93
N ASN A 18 1.16 -1.58 -0.86
CA ASN A 18 0.54 -2.90 -0.91
C ASN A 18 -0.71 -2.91 -1.80
N GLU A 19 -0.80 -3.81 -2.77
CA GLU A 19 -1.82 -3.88 -3.82
C GLU A 19 -1.87 -2.65 -4.76
N THR A 20 -1.31 -1.51 -4.38
CA THR A 20 -1.26 -0.31 -5.22
C THR A 20 -0.08 -0.38 -6.20
N LEU A 21 1.14 -0.49 -5.69
CA LEU A 21 2.35 -0.71 -6.49
C LEU A 21 2.67 -2.19 -6.61
N SER A 22 2.61 -2.97 -5.50
CA SER A 22 2.89 -4.40 -5.49
C SER A 22 1.71 -5.22 -5.98
N ASP A 23 1.99 -6.27 -6.77
CA ASP A 23 1.00 -7.22 -7.27
C ASP A 23 0.92 -8.44 -6.35
N LEU A 24 -0.17 -8.52 -5.59
CA LEU A 24 -0.43 -9.63 -4.66
C LEU A 24 -0.99 -10.89 -5.35
N SER A 25 -1.18 -10.92 -6.66
CA SER A 25 -1.79 -12.05 -7.36
C SER A 25 -1.05 -13.38 -7.14
N SER A 26 0.29 -13.33 -7.01
CA SER A 26 1.12 -14.51 -6.77
C SER A 26 0.96 -15.11 -5.36
N MET A 27 0.36 -14.39 -4.41
CA MET A 27 0.17 -14.87 -3.04
C MET A 27 -0.75 -16.10 -2.96
N ALA A 28 -1.74 -16.21 -3.84
CA ALA A 28 -2.62 -17.39 -3.93
C ALA A 28 -1.81 -18.69 -4.04
N GLN A 29 -0.78 -18.71 -4.90
CA GLN A 29 0.10 -19.85 -5.06
C GLN A 29 0.96 -20.14 -3.82
N ARG A 30 1.32 -19.12 -3.04
CA ARG A 30 2.08 -19.31 -1.78
C ARG A 30 1.22 -20.01 -0.72
N PHE A 31 -0.09 -19.68 -0.65
CA PHE A 31 -1.02 -20.37 0.22
C PHE A 31 -1.24 -21.82 -0.23
N THR A 32 -1.45 -22.08 -1.52
CA THR A 32 -1.57 -23.45 -2.03
C THR A 32 -0.33 -24.31 -1.73
N LYS A 33 0.88 -23.75 -1.82
CA LYS A 33 2.13 -24.48 -1.50
C LYS A 33 2.22 -24.97 -0.06
N ILE A 34 1.57 -24.28 0.87
CA ILE A 34 1.53 -24.68 2.28
C ILE A 34 0.26 -25.47 2.64
N GLY A 35 -0.50 -25.92 1.63
CA GLY A 35 -1.72 -26.71 1.85
C GLY A 35 -2.96 -25.91 2.30
N ALA A 36 -2.90 -24.58 2.21
CA ALA A 36 -4.03 -23.72 2.52
C ALA A 36 -4.83 -23.34 1.26
N PRO A 37 -6.13 -23.04 1.37
CA PRO A 37 -6.95 -22.56 0.25
C PRO A 37 -6.37 -21.27 -0.36
N GLU A 38 -6.40 -21.13 -1.69
CA GLU A 38 -5.84 -19.96 -2.39
C GLU A 38 -6.53 -18.64 -2.01
N GLU A 39 -7.83 -18.68 -1.76
CA GLU A 39 -8.64 -17.55 -1.32
C GLU A 39 -8.23 -17.00 0.06
N TRP A 40 -7.53 -17.80 0.87
CA TRP A 40 -7.00 -17.34 2.14
C TRP A 40 -5.97 -16.24 2.00
N SER A 41 -5.33 -16.11 0.84
CA SER A 41 -4.41 -15.01 0.57
C SER A 41 -5.09 -13.63 0.73
N ARG A 42 -6.30 -13.49 0.19
CA ARG A 42 -7.11 -12.26 0.32
C ARG A 42 -7.68 -12.08 1.72
N LEU A 43 -8.16 -13.18 2.31
CA LEU A 43 -8.70 -13.16 3.68
C LEU A 43 -7.60 -12.76 4.68
N TRP A 44 -6.42 -13.33 4.54
CA TRP A 44 -5.25 -12.98 5.35
C TRP A 44 -4.94 -11.49 5.27
N PHE A 45 -4.76 -10.95 4.06
CA PHE A 45 -4.42 -9.54 3.90
C PHE A 45 -5.49 -8.61 4.47
N ALA A 46 -6.78 -8.92 4.22
CA ALA A 46 -7.89 -8.17 4.81
C ALA A 46 -7.91 -8.25 6.35
N SER A 47 -7.59 -9.42 6.92
CA SER A 47 -7.51 -9.61 8.38
C SER A 47 -6.33 -8.84 8.99
N VAL A 48 -5.18 -8.80 8.32
CA VAL A 48 -4.03 -7.96 8.75
C VAL A 48 -4.43 -6.48 8.82
N LEU A 49 -5.12 -5.97 7.80
CA LEU A 49 -5.59 -4.59 7.80
C LEU A 49 -6.61 -4.35 8.92
N ARG A 50 -7.60 -5.26 9.09
CA ARG A 50 -8.59 -5.18 10.17
C ARG A 50 -7.92 -5.07 11.55
N ASP A 51 -6.97 -5.96 11.82
CA ASP A 51 -6.31 -6.03 13.13
C ASP A 51 -5.38 -4.82 13.34
N GLY A 52 -4.64 -4.40 12.30
CA GLY A 52 -3.84 -3.18 12.33
C GLY A 52 -4.66 -1.92 12.59
N PHE A 53 -5.85 -1.80 11.97
CA PHE A 53 -6.77 -0.69 12.24
C PHE A 53 -7.35 -0.74 13.65
N ALA A 54 -7.69 -1.93 14.14
CA ALA A 54 -8.18 -2.11 15.51
C ALA A 54 -7.12 -1.71 16.55
N LEU A 55 -5.87 -2.12 16.35
CA LEU A 55 -4.75 -1.75 17.21
C LEU A 55 -4.46 -0.24 17.14
N THR A 56 -4.48 0.34 15.95
CA THR A 56 -4.36 1.79 15.77
C THR A 56 -5.46 2.55 16.51
N ALA A 57 -6.71 2.07 16.46
CA ALA A 57 -7.83 2.70 17.17
C ALA A 57 -7.69 2.66 18.70
N THR A 58 -6.91 1.71 19.23
CA THR A 58 -6.57 1.62 20.67
C THR A 58 -5.26 2.32 21.03
N GLY A 59 -4.64 3.04 20.08
CA GLY A 59 -3.41 3.80 20.30
C GLY A 59 -2.13 2.97 20.19
N VAL A 60 -2.20 1.76 19.62
CA VAL A 60 -1.03 0.90 19.39
C VAL A 60 -0.59 1.01 17.94
N ASN A 61 0.72 1.14 17.69
CA ASN A 61 1.30 1.17 16.33
C ASN A 61 2.24 -0.04 16.14
N PRO A 62 1.71 -1.25 15.87
CA PRO A 62 2.52 -2.45 15.72
C PRO A 62 3.24 -2.48 14.37
N ALA A 63 4.31 -3.27 14.26
CA ALA A 63 4.92 -3.56 12.97
C ALA A 63 3.96 -4.40 12.10
N PHE A 64 3.84 -4.06 10.81
CA PHE A 64 3.01 -4.81 9.86
C PHE A 64 3.35 -6.30 9.85
N SER A 65 4.65 -6.64 9.86
CA SER A 65 5.12 -8.03 9.84
C SER A 65 4.70 -8.82 11.07
N GLU A 66 4.61 -8.17 12.23
CA GLU A 66 4.15 -8.79 13.47
C GLU A 66 2.67 -9.17 13.38
N VAL A 67 1.82 -8.22 12.97
CA VAL A 67 0.38 -8.46 12.77
C VAL A 67 0.17 -9.53 11.69
N ALA A 68 0.89 -9.40 10.56
CA ALA A 68 0.77 -10.32 9.43
C ALA A 68 1.13 -11.76 9.81
N ALA A 69 2.23 -11.97 10.54
CA ALA A 69 2.63 -13.28 11.03
C ALA A 69 1.66 -13.81 12.09
N GLY A 70 1.16 -12.97 12.99
CA GLY A 70 0.17 -13.33 14.01
C GLY A 70 -1.13 -13.83 13.40
N VAL A 71 -1.67 -13.11 12.41
CA VAL A 71 -2.88 -13.51 11.67
C VAL A 71 -2.65 -14.84 10.93
N LEU A 72 -1.48 -15.03 10.28
CA LEU A 72 -1.15 -16.31 9.65
C LEU A 72 -1.14 -17.47 10.64
N ARG A 73 -0.52 -17.29 11.80
CA ARG A 73 -0.49 -18.34 12.85
C ARG A 73 -1.89 -18.75 13.28
N THR A 74 -2.77 -17.77 13.49
CA THR A 74 -4.16 -18.02 13.85
C THR A 74 -4.89 -18.79 12.74
N MET A 75 -4.81 -18.32 11.50
CA MET A 75 -5.51 -18.95 10.38
C MET A 75 -4.99 -20.36 10.08
N LEU A 76 -3.65 -20.54 10.05
CA LEU A 76 -3.04 -21.83 9.73
C LEU A 76 -3.15 -22.84 10.87
N GLY A 77 -3.24 -22.38 12.12
CA GLY A 77 -3.49 -23.25 13.28
C GLY A 77 -4.86 -23.93 13.28
N GLU A 78 -5.80 -23.43 12.45
CA GLU A 78 -7.11 -24.07 12.23
C GLU A 78 -7.07 -25.23 11.24
N LEU A 79 -5.94 -25.40 10.51
CA LEU A 79 -5.76 -26.48 9.53
C LEU A 79 -5.10 -27.71 10.19
N ASP A 80 -5.73 -28.88 10.07
CA ASP A 80 -5.20 -30.16 10.59
C ASP A 80 -3.76 -30.45 10.09
N THR A 81 -3.42 -30.00 8.87
CA THR A 81 -2.09 -30.20 8.25
C THR A 81 -0.95 -29.43 8.93
N HIS A 82 -1.26 -28.44 9.77
CA HIS A 82 -0.27 -27.60 10.48
C HIS A 82 -0.36 -27.73 12.00
N ALA A 83 -1.35 -28.43 12.52
CA ALA A 83 -1.60 -28.62 13.94
C ALA A 83 -0.52 -29.52 14.62
N ASP A 84 0.28 -30.27 13.83
CA ASP A 84 1.15 -31.32 14.38
C ASP A 84 2.41 -30.81 15.10
N THR A 85 2.94 -29.62 14.75
CA THR A 85 4.08 -29.01 15.46
C THR A 85 4.19 -27.50 15.21
N ASP A 86 4.63 -26.75 16.23
CA ASP A 86 4.97 -25.32 16.12
C ASP A 86 5.99 -25.06 15.00
N ALA A 87 6.94 -25.97 14.79
CA ALA A 87 7.96 -25.86 13.75
C ALA A 87 7.37 -25.97 12.33
N ALA A 88 6.30 -26.75 12.11
CA ALA A 88 5.63 -26.80 10.81
C ALA A 88 4.87 -25.50 10.54
N LEU A 89 4.18 -24.98 11.55
CA LEU A 89 3.49 -23.71 11.51
C LEU A 89 4.47 -22.55 11.21
N ASP A 90 5.61 -22.51 11.89
CA ASP A 90 6.64 -21.49 11.66
C ASP A 90 7.19 -21.51 10.22
N ARG A 91 7.41 -22.69 9.66
CA ARG A 91 7.85 -22.82 8.26
C ARG A 91 6.77 -22.32 7.28
N ALA A 92 5.50 -22.64 7.53
CA ALA A 92 4.40 -22.20 6.69
C ALA A 92 4.26 -20.66 6.73
N VAL A 93 4.28 -20.08 7.94
CA VAL A 93 4.29 -18.61 8.12
C VAL A 93 5.47 -17.99 7.40
N GLY A 94 6.70 -18.52 7.57
CA GLY A 94 7.90 -18.04 6.89
C GLY A 94 7.76 -18.07 5.36
N THR A 95 7.17 -19.12 4.79
CA THR A 95 6.95 -19.26 3.33
C THR A 95 6.03 -18.16 2.79
N VAL A 96 4.94 -17.85 3.49
CA VAL A 96 4.00 -16.80 3.07
C VAL A 96 4.62 -15.42 3.25
N MET A 97 5.27 -15.16 4.38
CA MET A 97 5.90 -13.85 4.66
C MET A 97 7.04 -13.56 3.68
N GLN A 98 7.87 -14.57 3.34
CA GLN A 98 8.88 -14.42 2.30
C GLN A 98 8.23 -14.10 0.95
N GLY A 99 7.16 -14.82 0.56
CA GLY A 99 6.44 -14.54 -0.68
C GLY A 99 5.93 -13.11 -0.75
N PHE A 100 5.43 -12.58 0.37
CA PHE A 100 4.96 -11.20 0.44
C PHE A 100 6.10 -10.18 0.28
N SER A 101 7.28 -10.44 0.82
CA SER A 101 8.45 -9.55 0.65
C SER A 101 9.03 -9.59 -0.78
N GLU A 102 8.76 -10.64 -1.56
CA GLU A 102 9.28 -10.86 -2.91
C GLU A 102 8.30 -10.44 -4.04
N LEU A 103 7.17 -9.83 -3.71
CA LEU A 103 6.16 -9.43 -4.69
C LEU A 103 6.75 -8.56 -5.80
N PRO A 104 6.31 -8.72 -7.07
CA PRO A 104 6.63 -7.77 -8.14
C PRO A 104 5.73 -6.53 -8.06
N VAL A 105 6.08 -5.49 -8.80
CA VAL A 105 5.15 -4.39 -9.09
C VAL A 105 4.14 -4.80 -10.17
N HIS A 106 2.96 -4.17 -10.20
CA HIS A 106 2.04 -4.32 -11.32
C HIS A 106 2.69 -3.86 -12.64
N SER A 107 2.33 -4.48 -13.75
CA SER A 107 2.95 -4.27 -15.07
C SER A 107 2.84 -2.83 -15.60
N ASP A 108 1.84 -2.07 -15.15
CA ASP A 108 1.59 -0.68 -15.54
C ASP A 108 2.36 0.34 -14.70
N VAL A 109 2.94 -0.08 -13.56
CA VAL A 109 3.62 0.81 -12.63
C VAL A 109 4.84 1.50 -13.25
N PRO A 110 5.76 0.80 -13.97
CA PRO A 110 6.92 1.48 -14.56
C PRO A 110 6.55 2.57 -15.57
N ALA A 111 5.51 2.34 -16.36
CA ALA A 111 5.02 3.33 -17.32
C ALA A 111 4.39 4.54 -16.62
N GLY A 112 3.50 4.28 -15.63
CA GLY A 112 2.85 5.35 -14.89
C GLY A 112 3.80 6.20 -14.05
N VAL A 113 4.80 5.58 -13.41
CA VAL A 113 5.87 6.29 -12.67
C VAL A 113 6.61 7.26 -13.62
N ARG A 114 7.00 6.77 -14.80
CA ARG A 114 7.67 7.61 -15.81
C ARG A 114 6.79 8.78 -16.24
N GLU A 115 5.52 8.55 -16.50
CA GLU A 115 4.56 9.59 -16.89
C GLU A 115 4.43 10.69 -15.82
N LEU A 116 4.28 10.31 -14.55
CA LEU A 116 4.19 11.26 -13.44
C LEU A 116 5.49 12.06 -13.25
N ARG A 117 6.65 11.42 -13.44
CA ARG A 117 7.96 12.09 -13.43
C ARG A 117 8.10 13.11 -14.56
N LEU A 118 7.68 12.75 -15.77
CA LEU A 118 7.71 13.66 -16.94
C LEU A 118 6.84 14.89 -16.72
N ARG A 119 5.82 14.81 -15.87
CA ARG A 119 5.00 15.94 -15.43
C ARG A 119 5.65 16.79 -14.34
N GLY A 120 6.85 16.42 -13.88
CA GLY A 120 7.61 17.15 -12.86
C GLY A 120 7.15 16.87 -11.42
N LEU A 121 6.31 15.86 -11.19
CA LEU A 121 5.86 15.48 -9.85
C LEU A 121 6.96 14.79 -9.07
N ARG A 122 7.11 15.13 -7.79
CA ARG A 122 7.95 14.44 -6.82
C ARG A 122 7.26 13.16 -6.38
N LEU A 123 7.88 11.99 -6.55
CA LEU A 123 7.26 10.71 -6.22
C LEU A 123 7.78 10.17 -4.91
N ASN A 124 6.86 9.71 -4.07
CA ASN A 124 7.16 9.21 -2.73
C ASN A 124 6.20 8.08 -2.38
N THR A 125 6.54 7.25 -1.40
CA THR A 125 5.61 6.25 -0.87
C THR A 125 5.16 6.61 0.55
N LEU A 126 4.03 6.04 0.97
CA LEU A 126 3.59 5.97 2.36
C LEU A 126 2.88 4.64 2.58
N SER A 127 3.61 3.66 3.12
CA SER A 127 3.13 2.29 3.31
C SER A 127 2.76 2.00 4.76
N ASN A 128 1.71 1.19 4.98
CA ASN A 128 1.51 0.52 6.27
C ASN A 128 2.51 -0.64 6.49
N GLY A 129 3.13 -1.14 5.39
CA GLY A 129 4.18 -2.15 5.43
C GLY A 129 5.55 -1.60 5.86
N ALA A 130 6.50 -2.49 6.11
CA ALA A 130 7.85 -2.12 6.49
C ALA A 130 8.57 -1.34 5.37
N LEU A 131 9.41 -0.38 5.77
CA LEU A 131 10.23 0.43 4.87
C LEU A 131 11.06 -0.43 3.91
N SER A 132 11.76 -1.44 4.45
CA SER A 132 12.63 -2.32 3.67
C SER A 132 11.89 -3.07 2.57
N VAL A 133 10.65 -3.48 2.79
CA VAL A 133 9.83 -4.18 1.79
C VAL A 133 9.50 -3.25 0.60
N ALA A 134 9.20 -1.99 0.86
CA ALA A 134 8.96 -1.00 -0.18
C ALA A 134 10.26 -0.64 -0.94
N GLU A 135 11.38 -0.48 -0.24
CA GLU A 135 12.70 -0.24 -0.82
C GLU A 135 13.12 -1.40 -1.75
N ASP A 136 12.98 -2.64 -1.29
CA ASP A 136 13.31 -3.84 -2.05
C ASP A 136 12.39 -4.01 -3.28
N LEU A 137 11.09 -3.73 -3.14
CA LEU A 137 10.13 -3.76 -4.23
C LEU A 137 10.54 -2.80 -5.36
N LEU A 138 10.80 -1.55 -5.02
CA LEU A 138 11.18 -0.51 -5.97
C LEU A 138 12.56 -0.79 -6.60
N SER A 139 13.52 -1.29 -5.82
CA SER A 139 14.86 -1.65 -6.29
C SER A 139 14.81 -2.81 -7.29
N ARG A 140 14.06 -3.87 -6.98
CA ARG A 140 13.86 -5.00 -7.91
C ARG A 140 13.18 -4.59 -9.21
N ALA A 141 12.27 -3.61 -9.14
CA ALA A 141 11.60 -3.05 -10.31
C ALA A 141 12.45 -2.06 -11.11
N GLY A 142 13.64 -1.67 -10.62
CA GLY A 142 14.48 -0.64 -11.22
C GLY A 142 13.88 0.77 -11.13
N LEU A 143 13.03 1.01 -10.13
CA LEU A 143 12.29 2.27 -9.96
C LEU A 143 12.74 3.09 -8.75
N ARG A 144 13.66 2.56 -7.91
CA ARG A 144 14.03 3.22 -6.64
C ARG A 144 14.48 4.67 -6.84
N GLU A 145 15.26 4.93 -7.87
CA GLU A 145 15.78 6.27 -8.19
C GLU A 145 14.72 7.26 -8.69
N ASP A 146 13.54 6.77 -9.07
CA ASP A 146 12.41 7.61 -9.44
C ASP A 146 11.67 8.18 -8.22
N PHE A 147 11.89 7.60 -7.05
CA PHE A 147 11.26 8.01 -5.79
C PHE A 147 12.22 8.82 -4.93
N GLU A 148 11.78 10.03 -4.54
CA GLU A 148 12.55 10.92 -3.68
C GLU A 148 12.65 10.37 -2.27
N GLN A 149 11.51 9.93 -1.70
CA GLN A 149 11.46 9.30 -0.39
C GLN A 149 10.60 8.04 -0.41
N VAL A 150 11.06 7.04 0.32
CA VAL A 150 10.28 5.85 0.64
C VAL A 150 9.90 5.94 2.12
N LEU A 151 8.61 6.12 2.41
CA LEU A 151 8.11 6.32 3.77
C LEU A 151 7.26 5.13 4.22
N SER A 152 7.34 4.83 5.49
CA SER A 152 6.52 3.82 6.18
C SER A 152 5.87 4.44 7.41
N VAL A 153 4.68 3.96 7.77
CA VAL A 153 4.02 4.32 9.03
C VAL A 153 4.73 3.76 10.27
N SER A 154 5.78 2.96 10.08
CA SER A 154 6.65 2.55 11.19
C SER A 154 7.28 3.75 11.91
N ASP A 155 7.52 4.84 11.18
CA ASP A 155 8.07 6.10 11.71
C ASP A 155 6.96 7.13 12.03
N ALA A 156 5.70 6.77 11.80
CA ALA A 156 4.52 7.59 12.09
C ALA A 156 3.88 7.15 13.42
N PRO A 157 3.02 7.99 14.03
CA PRO A 157 2.33 7.59 15.26
C PRO A 157 1.26 6.51 15.11
N ALA A 158 0.82 6.20 13.87
CA ALA A 158 -0.31 5.31 13.61
C ALA A 158 -0.32 4.84 12.15
N TRP A 159 -1.02 3.71 11.90
CA TRP A 159 -1.29 3.26 10.53
C TRP A 159 -2.27 4.19 9.81
N LYS A 160 -2.17 4.25 8.48
CA LYS A 160 -3.27 4.69 7.62
C LYS A 160 -4.48 3.78 7.90
N PRO A 161 -5.72 4.29 7.97
CA PRO A 161 -6.14 5.65 7.58
C PRO A 161 -6.16 6.68 8.73
N HIS A 162 -5.40 6.51 9.81
CA HIS A 162 -5.35 7.51 10.86
C HIS A 162 -4.74 8.83 10.34
N PRO A 163 -5.32 10.03 10.67
CA PRO A 163 -4.84 11.32 10.14
C PRO A 163 -3.36 11.61 10.41
N ALA A 164 -2.81 11.08 11.50
CA ALA A 164 -1.41 11.26 11.86
C ALA A 164 -0.43 10.63 10.85
N ALA A 165 -0.83 9.53 10.16
CA ALA A 165 -0.02 8.90 9.12
C ALA A 165 0.16 9.85 7.92
N TYR A 166 -0.93 10.48 7.46
CA TYR A 166 -0.86 11.43 6.34
C TYR A 166 -0.15 12.73 6.74
N ALA A 167 -0.33 13.19 7.98
CA ALA A 167 0.41 14.34 8.52
C ALA A 167 1.91 14.07 8.52
N TYR A 168 2.35 12.89 8.95
CA TYR A 168 3.75 12.46 8.87
C TYR A 168 4.26 12.50 7.43
N GLY A 169 3.54 11.91 6.47
CA GLY A 169 3.93 11.91 5.07
C GLY A 169 4.09 13.32 4.49
N THR A 170 3.10 14.21 4.69
CA THR A 170 3.18 15.59 4.17
C THR A 170 4.25 16.43 4.87
N GLN A 171 4.50 16.21 6.16
CA GLN A 171 5.57 16.85 6.90
C GLN A 171 6.95 16.44 6.39
N ALA A 172 7.15 15.15 6.11
CA ALA A 172 8.40 14.64 5.54
C ALA A 172 8.70 15.26 4.17
N LEU A 173 7.67 15.54 3.36
CA LEU A 173 7.81 16.20 2.07
C LEU A 173 8.00 17.72 2.16
N GLY A 174 7.73 18.33 3.31
CA GLY A 174 7.76 19.78 3.48
C GLY A 174 6.70 20.52 2.66
N LEU A 175 5.57 19.88 2.34
CA LEU A 175 4.52 20.42 1.48
C LEU A 175 3.20 20.61 2.24
N PRO A 176 2.39 21.59 1.86
CA PRO A 176 1.02 21.69 2.34
C PRO A 176 0.20 20.48 1.84
N ARG A 177 -0.75 20.02 2.64
CA ARG A 177 -1.56 18.82 2.33
C ARG A 177 -2.26 18.90 0.98
N SER A 178 -2.75 20.08 0.60
CA SER A 178 -3.44 20.32 -0.67
C SER A 178 -2.53 20.19 -1.91
N ALA A 179 -1.22 20.25 -1.75
CA ALA A 179 -0.23 20.05 -2.82
C ALA A 179 0.24 18.59 -2.96
N VAL A 180 -0.29 17.68 -2.13
CA VAL A 180 0.08 16.27 -2.14
C VAL A 180 -1.10 15.41 -2.59
N LEU A 181 -0.87 14.58 -3.60
CA LEU A 181 -1.82 13.60 -4.12
C LEU A 181 -1.52 12.22 -3.52
N LEU A 182 -2.44 11.64 -2.76
CA LEU A 182 -2.35 10.22 -2.42
C LEU A 182 -2.91 9.38 -3.58
N ILE A 183 -2.16 8.38 -4.02
CA ILE A 183 -2.62 7.37 -5.00
C ILE A 183 -2.70 6.02 -4.30
N ALA A 184 -3.89 5.41 -4.32
CA ALA A 184 -4.14 4.10 -3.73
C ALA A 184 -5.24 3.33 -4.48
N VAL A 185 -5.20 1.99 -4.37
CA VAL A 185 -6.30 1.11 -4.80
C VAL A 185 -7.40 1.00 -3.74
N HIS A 186 -7.10 1.32 -2.49
CA HIS A 186 -7.96 1.11 -1.34
C HIS A 186 -8.89 2.31 -1.09
N PRO A 187 -10.22 2.15 -1.19
CA PRO A 187 -11.16 3.25 -0.89
C PRO A 187 -11.05 3.80 0.53
N TRP A 188 -10.66 2.98 1.52
CA TRP A 188 -10.44 3.43 2.89
C TRP A 188 -9.24 4.38 3.01
N ASP A 189 -8.18 4.17 2.19
CA ASP A 189 -6.99 5.04 2.16
C ASP A 189 -7.30 6.36 1.46
N ILE A 190 -8.07 6.30 0.37
CA ILE A 190 -8.61 7.49 -0.32
C ILE A 190 -9.45 8.35 0.64
N ASP A 191 -10.41 7.75 1.37
CA ASP A 191 -11.24 8.48 2.34
C ASP A 191 -10.41 9.09 3.47
N GLY A 192 -9.44 8.33 4.01
CA GLY A 192 -8.54 8.81 5.06
C GLY A 192 -7.70 10.00 4.62
N ALA A 193 -7.10 9.93 3.43
CA ALA A 193 -6.32 11.01 2.83
C ALA A 193 -7.16 12.26 2.56
N ALA A 194 -8.35 12.09 1.95
CA ALA A 194 -9.28 13.19 1.70
C ALA A 194 -9.71 13.89 3.00
N ARG A 195 -9.98 13.12 4.08
CA ARG A 195 -10.28 13.68 5.41
C ARG A 195 -9.09 14.40 6.03
N ALA A 196 -7.88 13.94 5.74
CA ALA A 196 -6.65 14.59 6.17
C ALA A 196 -6.31 15.84 5.34
N GLY A 197 -7.03 16.13 4.25
CA GLY A 197 -6.88 17.32 3.41
C GLY A 197 -5.90 17.15 2.24
N LEU A 198 -5.56 15.91 1.88
CA LEU A 198 -4.80 15.61 0.68
C LEU A 198 -5.72 15.56 -0.55
N ARG A 199 -5.14 15.72 -1.74
CA ARG A 199 -5.75 15.33 -3.00
C ARG A 199 -5.70 13.82 -3.14
N THR A 200 -6.62 13.23 -3.90
CA THR A 200 -6.77 11.77 -3.97
C THR A 200 -6.93 11.24 -5.38
N GLY A 201 -6.20 10.16 -5.68
CA GLY A 201 -6.27 9.41 -6.93
C GLY A 201 -6.60 7.94 -6.67
N TRP A 202 -7.80 7.52 -7.04
CA TRP A 202 -8.18 6.12 -6.90
C TRP A 202 -7.77 5.29 -8.11
N LEU A 203 -6.90 4.31 -7.86
CA LEU A 203 -6.44 3.36 -8.88
C LEU A 203 -7.34 2.12 -8.87
N ASN A 204 -8.37 2.13 -9.73
CA ASN A 204 -9.39 1.08 -9.80
C ASN A 204 -8.98 -0.09 -10.70
N ARG A 205 -7.96 -0.85 -10.29
CA ARG A 205 -7.40 -1.97 -11.06
C ARG A 205 -8.39 -3.08 -11.43
N GLY A 206 -9.49 -3.21 -10.70
CA GLY A 206 -10.49 -4.25 -10.90
C GLY A 206 -11.78 -3.76 -11.56
N ASP A 207 -11.83 -2.53 -12.06
CA ASP A 207 -13.05 -1.87 -12.59
C ASP A 207 -14.26 -2.05 -11.66
N ARG A 208 -14.04 -1.81 -10.37
CA ARG A 208 -15.03 -2.01 -9.31
C ARG A 208 -15.84 -0.75 -9.09
N ARG A 209 -17.08 -0.92 -8.61
CA ARG A 209 -17.87 0.21 -8.14
C ARG A 209 -17.24 0.78 -6.87
N TYR A 210 -17.04 2.11 -6.80
CA TYR A 210 -16.56 2.78 -5.60
C TYR A 210 -17.59 2.68 -4.47
N PRO A 211 -17.20 2.33 -3.24
CA PRO A 211 -18.14 2.18 -2.12
C PRO A 211 -18.73 3.54 -1.69
N ALA A 212 -20.07 3.66 -1.69
CA ALA A 212 -20.77 4.91 -1.43
C ALA A 212 -20.62 5.47 0.01
N HIS A 213 -20.15 4.66 0.95
CA HIS A 213 -19.91 5.08 2.33
C HIS A 213 -18.58 5.79 2.55
N PHE A 214 -17.69 5.80 1.56
CA PHE A 214 -16.44 6.57 1.55
C PHE A 214 -16.57 7.84 0.69
N ARG A 215 -15.78 8.85 0.99
CA ARG A 215 -15.65 10.05 0.15
C ARG A 215 -15.12 9.66 -1.22
N PRO A 216 -15.69 10.19 -2.31
CA PRO A 216 -15.17 9.94 -3.65
C PRO A 216 -13.74 10.49 -3.80
N ALA A 217 -12.94 9.84 -4.65
CA ALA A 217 -11.65 10.36 -5.04
C ALA A 217 -11.79 11.58 -5.97
N ASP A 218 -10.80 12.48 -5.95
CA ASP A 218 -10.74 13.61 -6.90
C ASP A 218 -10.50 13.11 -8.34
N HIS A 219 -9.65 12.10 -8.50
CA HIS A 219 -9.33 11.46 -9.77
C HIS A 219 -9.49 9.95 -9.66
N SER A 220 -9.83 9.29 -10.77
CA SER A 220 -9.87 7.82 -10.82
C SER A 220 -9.52 7.30 -12.21
N ALA A 221 -8.83 6.17 -12.27
CA ALA A 221 -8.52 5.45 -13.51
C ALA A 221 -8.30 3.96 -13.21
N THR A 222 -8.32 3.13 -14.26
CA THR A 222 -8.10 1.68 -14.12
C THR A 222 -6.62 1.28 -14.18
N SER A 223 -5.73 2.23 -14.55
CA SER A 223 -4.29 2.02 -14.62
C SER A 223 -3.53 3.27 -14.15
N LEU A 224 -2.27 3.10 -13.74
CA LEU A 224 -1.44 4.22 -13.30
C LEU A 224 -1.14 5.22 -14.42
N PRO A 225 -0.82 4.80 -15.68
CA PRO A 225 -0.73 5.74 -16.80
C PRO A 225 -2.02 6.50 -17.07
N GLY A 226 -3.18 5.82 -16.98
CA GLY A 226 -4.49 6.45 -17.11
C GLY A 226 -4.74 7.50 -16.03
N LEU A 227 -4.34 7.22 -14.78
CA LEU A 227 -4.44 8.19 -13.70
C LEU A 227 -3.48 9.38 -13.92
N ALA A 228 -2.25 9.14 -14.35
CA ALA A 228 -1.32 10.19 -14.71
C ALA A 228 -1.90 11.10 -15.80
N ALA A 229 -2.53 10.54 -16.83
CA ALA A 229 -3.18 11.32 -17.88
C ALA A 229 -4.36 12.17 -17.37
N ALA A 230 -5.08 11.72 -16.34
CA ALA A 230 -6.20 12.44 -15.75
C ALA A 230 -5.80 13.65 -14.88
N LEU A 231 -4.53 13.81 -14.57
CA LEU A 231 -4.00 14.95 -13.80
C LEU A 231 -3.72 16.20 -14.64
N GLY A 232 -4.06 16.23 -15.91
CA GLY A 232 -3.91 17.39 -16.80
C GLY A 232 -2.58 17.46 -17.52
#